data_437f4daef2c17d581c28ea30c82a4dfa
#
_entry.id   437f4daef2c17d581c28ea30c82a4dfa
#
_cell.length_a   1.000
_cell.length_b   1.000
_cell.length_c   1.000
_cell.angle_alpha   90.00
_cell.angle_beta   90.00
_cell.angle_gamma   90.00
#
_symmetry.space_group_name_H-M   'P 1'
#
loop_
_entity.id
_entity.type
_entity.pdbx_description
1 polymer ?
#
loop_
_entity_poly.entity_id
_entity_poly.type
_entity_poly.pdbx_seq_one_letter_code
_entity_poly.pdbx_strand_id
1 'polypeptide(L)'
;MTLYIFAQIIGIAALCCAVCSFQQNNHKKILFFQILSGTLFTVHFTMIGAVFGGVLNFFGMIRSIVFYNKDKKWAQGAKWLYIFSAVFITTGIYFWEGYISLFPMVSMIISTVCFWVTNPKKVRLLMLPASPLWMVYNLINKSIGGFLTETFVLCSVIIGMIRFDRKA
;
A
#
# COMPACT_ATOMS: atom_id res chain seq x y z
N MET A 1 -8.39 -25.91 -7.89
CA MET A 1 -7.60 -25.30 -8.98
C MET A 1 -8.20 -24.00 -9.48
N THR A 2 -9.49 -23.95 -9.79
CA THR A 2 -10.20 -22.75 -10.32
C THR A 2 -10.13 -21.54 -9.36
N LEU A 3 -10.38 -21.72 -8.05
CA LEU A 3 -10.33 -20.65 -7.05
C LEU A 3 -8.95 -20.00 -6.95
N TYR A 4 -7.88 -20.79 -7.01
CA TYR A 4 -6.50 -20.29 -6.98
C TYR A 4 -6.18 -19.44 -8.22
N ILE A 5 -6.60 -19.86 -9.41
CA ILE A 5 -6.42 -19.09 -10.65
C ILE A 5 -7.15 -17.75 -10.55
N PHE A 6 -8.39 -17.73 -10.07
CA PHE A 6 -9.14 -16.50 -9.83
C PHE A 6 -8.44 -15.57 -8.84
N ALA A 7 -7.90 -16.11 -7.75
CA ALA A 7 -7.12 -15.33 -6.79
C ALA A 7 -5.91 -14.67 -7.45
N GLN A 8 -5.17 -15.39 -8.32
CA GLN A 8 -4.01 -14.82 -9.02
C GLN A 8 -4.41 -13.71 -10.01
N ILE A 9 -5.51 -13.87 -10.74
CA ILE A 9 -6.03 -12.83 -11.65
C ILE A 9 -6.37 -11.56 -10.86
N ILE A 10 -7.05 -11.69 -9.72
CA ILE A 10 -7.37 -10.56 -8.83
C ILE A 10 -6.09 -9.90 -8.31
N GLY A 11 -5.07 -10.70 -7.91
CA GLY A 11 -3.77 -10.18 -7.46
C GLY A 11 -3.04 -9.38 -8.55
N ILE A 12 -3.07 -9.86 -9.81
CA ILE A 12 -2.50 -9.12 -10.95
C ILE A 12 -3.27 -7.81 -11.19
N ALA A 13 -4.59 -7.83 -11.13
CA ALA A 13 -5.39 -6.61 -11.26
C ALA A 13 -5.08 -5.60 -10.12
N ALA A 14 -4.90 -6.10 -8.89
CA ALA A 14 -4.48 -5.29 -7.75
C ALA A 14 -3.11 -4.63 -7.97
N LEU A 15 -2.13 -5.40 -8.47
CA LEU A 15 -0.81 -4.91 -8.85
C LEU A 15 -0.90 -3.82 -9.93
N CYS A 16 -1.68 -4.04 -10.99
CA CYS A 16 -1.88 -3.03 -12.04
C CYS A 16 -2.42 -1.72 -11.44
N CYS A 17 -3.39 -1.78 -10.54
CA CYS A 17 -3.90 -0.59 -9.85
C CYS A 17 -2.82 0.09 -9.00
N ALA A 18 -2.00 -0.68 -8.26
CA ALA A 18 -0.90 -0.13 -7.45
C ALA A 18 0.13 0.60 -8.32
N VAL A 19 0.55 0.00 -9.42
CA VAL A 19 1.48 0.60 -10.41
C VAL A 19 0.88 1.86 -11.02
N CYS A 20 -0.37 1.82 -11.46
CA CYS A 20 -1.08 2.97 -12.04
C CYS A 20 -1.22 4.14 -11.05
N SER A 21 -1.30 3.87 -9.75
CA SER A 21 -1.38 4.89 -8.71
C SER A 21 -0.22 5.89 -8.79
N PHE A 22 1.02 5.41 -8.86
CA PHE A 22 2.21 6.25 -8.87
C PHE A 22 2.48 6.93 -10.22
N GLN A 23 1.77 6.52 -11.28
CA GLN A 23 1.74 7.20 -12.58
C GLN A 23 0.73 8.35 -12.63
N GLN A 24 0.07 8.67 -11.52
CA GLN A 24 -0.82 9.82 -11.45
C GLN A 24 -0.10 11.05 -10.91
N ASN A 25 -0.42 12.24 -11.47
CA ASN A 25 0.06 13.54 -10.97
C ASN A 25 -1.06 14.31 -10.23
N ASN A 26 -1.98 13.58 -9.63
CA ASN A 26 -3.07 14.13 -8.83
C ASN A 26 -3.27 13.25 -7.60
N HIS A 27 -3.23 13.85 -6.41
CA HIS A 27 -3.32 13.12 -5.15
C HIS A 27 -4.62 12.29 -5.02
N LYS A 28 -5.78 12.83 -5.41
CA LYS A 28 -7.03 12.08 -5.37
C LYS A 28 -7.02 10.88 -6.31
N LYS A 29 -6.39 11.00 -7.49
CA LYS A 29 -6.23 9.87 -8.41
C LYS A 29 -5.28 8.82 -7.85
N ILE A 30 -4.18 9.23 -7.19
CA ILE A 30 -3.29 8.31 -6.47
C ILE A 30 -4.11 7.50 -5.47
N LEU A 31 -4.85 8.16 -4.59
CA LEU A 31 -5.65 7.50 -3.55
C LEU A 31 -6.78 6.63 -4.13
N PHE A 32 -7.41 7.06 -5.23
CA PHE A 32 -8.43 6.25 -5.91
C PHE A 32 -7.86 4.89 -6.35
N PHE A 33 -6.71 4.89 -7.01
CA PHE A 33 -6.05 3.65 -7.40
C PHE A 33 -5.56 2.82 -6.19
N GLN A 34 -5.18 3.47 -5.08
CA GLN A 34 -4.83 2.78 -3.83
C GLN A 34 -6.06 2.12 -3.19
N ILE A 35 -7.25 2.73 -3.28
CA ILE A 35 -8.50 2.12 -2.82
C ILE A 35 -8.79 0.85 -3.63
N LEU A 36 -8.75 0.94 -4.96
CA LEU A 36 -8.97 -0.21 -5.83
C LEU A 36 -7.97 -1.33 -5.56
N SER A 37 -6.67 -0.99 -5.51
CA SER A 37 -5.61 -1.94 -5.23
C SER A 37 -5.80 -2.61 -3.85
N GLY A 38 -6.05 -1.83 -2.81
CA GLY A 38 -6.28 -2.36 -1.46
C GLY A 38 -7.50 -3.28 -1.37
N THR A 39 -8.60 -2.93 -2.07
CA THR A 39 -9.79 -3.79 -2.17
C THR A 39 -9.45 -5.13 -2.82
N LEU A 40 -8.79 -5.09 -3.97
CA LEU A 40 -8.43 -6.29 -4.74
C LEU A 40 -7.42 -7.15 -3.98
N PHE A 41 -6.39 -6.55 -3.35
CA PHE A 41 -5.44 -7.30 -2.52
C PHE A 41 -6.10 -7.90 -1.27
N THR A 42 -7.08 -7.23 -0.65
CA THR A 42 -7.84 -7.80 0.45
C THR A 42 -8.55 -9.08 0.01
N VAL A 43 -9.24 -9.04 -1.13
CA VAL A 43 -9.91 -10.22 -1.70
C VAL A 43 -8.88 -11.30 -2.07
N HIS A 44 -7.80 -10.94 -2.76
CA HIS A 44 -6.73 -11.86 -3.15
C HIS A 44 -6.16 -12.61 -1.95
N PHE A 45 -5.72 -11.88 -0.92
CA PHE A 45 -5.09 -12.47 0.26
C PHE A 45 -6.07 -13.33 1.08
N THR A 46 -7.35 -12.92 1.16
CA THR A 46 -8.40 -13.74 1.78
C THR A 46 -8.59 -15.07 1.03
N MET A 47 -8.62 -15.04 -0.30
CA MET A 47 -8.78 -16.23 -1.14
C MET A 47 -7.60 -17.21 -1.02
N ILE A 48 -6.39 -16.74 -0.80
CA ILE A 48 -5.19 -17.59 -0.64
C ILE A 48 -4.89 -17.93 0.82
N GLY A 49 -5.71 -17.48 1.78
CA GLY A 49 -5.53 -17.76 3.21
C GLY A 49 -4.45 -16.94 3.92
N ALA A 50 -3.89 -15.91 3.27
CA ALA A 50 -2.88 -15.03 3.85
C ALA A 50 -3.54 -13.91 4.69
N VAL A 51 -4.08 -14.27 5.86
CA VAL A 51 -4.95 -13.42 6.69
C VAL A 51 -4.27 -12.11 7.07
N PHE A 52 -3.01 -12.14 7.50
CA PHE A 52 -2.26 -10.93 7.89
C PHE A 52 -2.18 -9.90 6.74
N GLY A 53 -1.78 -10.37 5.54
CA GLY A 53 -1.76 -9.52 4.34
C GLY A 53 -3.13 -8.95 3.98
N GLY A 54 -4.19 -9.77 4.11
CA GLY A 54 -5.58 -9.35 3.89
C GLY A 54 -6.00 -8.24 4.84
N VAL A 55 -5.76 -8.38 6.14
CA VAL A 55 -6.10 -7.38 7.17
C VAL A 55 -5.35 -6.07 6.96
N LEU A 56 -4.04 -6.12 6.66
CA LEU A 56 -3.25 -4.91 6.38
C LEU A 56 -3.77 -4.16 5.16
N ASN A 57 -4.13 -4.86 4.08
CA ASN A 57 -4.69 -4.25 2.87
C ASN A 57 -6.10 -3.69 3.10
N PHE A 58 -6.93 -4.38 3.88
CA PHE A 58 -8.26 -3.89 4.27
C PHE A 58 -8.17 -2.55 5.02
N PHE A 59 -7.34 -2.46 6.05
CA PHE A 59 -7.15 -1.19 6.76
C PHE A 59 -6.45 -0.14 5.89
N GLY A 60 -5.55 -0.55 4.99
CA GLY A 60 -4.94 0.33 3.99
C GLY A 60 -5.95 0.93 3.02
N MET A 61 -6.94 0.14 2.60
CA MET A 61 -8.07 0.61 1.79
C MET A 61 -8.91 1.63 2.56
N ILE A 62 -9.32 1.34 3.80
CA ILE A 62 -10.10 2.27 4.64
C ILE A 62 -9.33 3.58 4.84
N ARG A 63 -8.02 3.51 5.16
CA ARG A 63 -7.14 4.68 5.24
C ARG A 63 -7.20 5.51 3.96
N SER A 64 -7.10 4.87 2.81
CA SER A 64 -7.10 5.58 1.52
C SER A 64 -8.45 6.23 1.24
N ILE A 65 -9.57 5.62 1.65
CA ILE A 65 -10.92 6.23 1.58
C ILE A 65 -11.00 7.48 2.47
N VAL A 66 -10.50 7.41 3.70
CA VAL A 66 -10.49 8.58 4.61
C VAL A 66 -9.65 9.71 4.01
N PHE A 67 -8.45 9.40 3.53
CA PHE A 67 -7.53 10.42 2.98
C PHE A 67 -8.02 10.99 1.64
N TYR A 68 -8.73 10.21 0.83
CA TYR A 68 -9.41 10.68 -0.38
C TYR A 68 -10.47 11.74 -0.09
N ASN A 69 -11.16 11.60 1.05
CA ASN A 69 -12.20 12.53 1.52
C ASN A 69 -11.68 13.59 2.51
N LYS A 70 -10.38 13.86 2.54
CA LYS A 70 -9.72 14.78 3.48
C LYS A 70 -10.27 16.20 3.46
N ASP A 71 -10.92 16.61 2.40
CA ASP A 71 -11.66 17.88 2.27
C ASP A 71 -12.96 17.91 3.07
N LYS A 72 -13.53 16.77 3.45
CA LYS A 72 -14.76 16.68 4.23
C LYS A 72 -14.47 16.78 5.74
N LYS A 73 -15.34 17.44 6.50
CA LYS A 73 -15.21 17.69 7.94
C LYS A 73 -14.86 16.45 8.77
N TRP A 74 -15.47 15.30 8.48
CA TRP A 74 -15.25 14.05 9.21
C TRP A 74 -13.86 13.44 8.99
N ALA A 75 -13.26 13.66 7.81
CA ALA A 75 -11.96 13.10 7.42
C ALA A 75 -10.78 14.06 7.62
N GLN A 76 -11.05 15.28 8.09
CA GLN A 76 -10.03 16.29 8.37
C GLN A 76 -9.26 16.00 9.68
N GLY A 77 -8.06 16.58 9.76
CA GLY A 77 -7.25 16.59 10.96
C GLY A 77 -6.24 15.45 11.04
N ALA A 78 -5.10 15.75 11.66
CA ALA A 78 -3.97 14.82 11.81
C ALA A 78 -4.31 13.59 12.70
N LYS A 79 -5.44 13.57 13.40
CA LYS A 79 -5.91 12.44 14.21
C LYS A 79 -5.90 11.12 13.44
N TRP A 80 -6.22 11.17 12.14
CA TRP A 80 -6.27 9.99 11.28
C TRP A 80 -4.89 9.36 11.04
N LEU A 81 -3.80 10.16 11.07
CA LEU A 81 -2.44 9.63 11.04
C LEU A 81 -2.19 8.73 12.26
N TYR A 82 -2.55 9.23 13.46
CA TYR A 82 -2.34 8.48 14.70
C TYR A 82 -3.26 7.25 14.77
N ILE A 83 -4.53 7.39 14.36
CA ILE A 83 -5.48 6.28 14.36
C ILE A 83 -4.97 5.14 13.45
N PHE A 84 -4.61 5.42 12.20
CA PHE A 84 -4.13 4.38 11.30
C PHE A 84 -2.75 3.84 11.68
N SER A 85 -1.86 4.68 12.21
CA SER A 85 -0.58 4.18 12.75
C SER A 85 -0.81 3.21 13.91
N ALA A 86 -1.71 3.54 14.85
CA ALA A 86 -2.08 2.65 15.93
C ALA A 86 -2.72 1.35 15.43
N VAL A 87 -3.62 1.42 14.44
CA VAL A 87 -4.23 0.23 13.82
C VAL A 87 -3.15 -0.68 13.21
N PHE A 88 -2.17 -0.14 12.48
CA PHE A 88 -1.12 -0.97 11.88
C PHE A 88 -0.16 -1.54 12.92
N ILE A 89 0.15 -0.79 13.99
CA ILE A 89 0.96 -1.29 15.11
C ILE A 89 0.22 -2.43 15.82
N THR A 90 -1.05 -2.24 16.19
CA THR A 90 -1.84 -3.28 16.87
C THR A 90 -2.03 -4.51 16.00
N THR A 91 -2.27 -4.34 14.69
CA THR A 91 -2.33 -5.46 13.74
C THR A 91 -0.99 -6.21 13.67
N GLY A 92 0.13 -5.49 13.59
CA GLY A 92 1.46 -6.11 13.56
C GLY A 92 1.83 -6.83 14.85
N ILE A 93 1.36 -6.33 16.01
CA ILE A 93 1.54 -7.01 17.30
C ILE A 93 0.64 -8.26 17.38
N TYR A 94 -0.60 -8.18 16.94
CA TYR A 94 -1.54 -9.31 16.99
C TYR A 94 -1.10 -10.48 16.10
N PHE A 95 -0.55 -10.19 14.90
CA PHE A 95 -0.02 -11.17 13.95
C PHE A 95 1.50 -11.28 14.02
N TRP A 96 2.07 -11.16 15.22
CA TRP A 96 3.53 -11.12 15.40
C TRP A 96 4.20 -12.47 15.06
N GLU A 97 5.02 -12.47 14.02
CA GLU A 97 5.81 -13.61 13.55
C GLU A 97 7.33 -13.41 13.79
N GLY A 98 7.69 -12.61 14.79
CA GLY A 98 9.06 -12.22 15.10
C GLY A 98 9.46 -10.88 14.46
N TYR A 99 10.76 -10.54 14.51
CA TYR A 99 11.27 -9.24 14.03
C TYR A 99 10.97 -8.95 12.56
N ILE A 100 10.67 -9.98 11.77
CA ILE A 100 10.29 -9.85 10.35
C ILE A 100 8.99 -9.04 10.21
N SER A 101 8.07 -9.15 11.16
CA SER A 101 6.80 -8.39 11.16
C SER A 101 7.00 -6.88 11.26
N LEU A 102 8.17 -6.41 11.73
CA LEU A 102 8.50 -4.98 11.78
C LEU A 102 8.57 -4.35 10.38
N PHE A 103 9.05 -5.07 9.38
CA PHE A 103 9.22 -4.52 8.03
C PHE A 103 7.89 -4.05 7.41
N PRO A 104 6.84 -4.90 7.30
CA PRO A 104 5.55 -4.45 6.79
C PRO A 104 4.88 -3.43 7.70
N MET A 105 5.01 -3.55 9.04
CA MET A 105 4.45 -2.60 9.99
C MET A 105 5.03 -1.19 9.79
N VAL A 106 6.36 -1.05 9.75
CA VAL A 106 7.03 0.23 9.51
C VAL A 106 6.67 0.78 8.13
N SER A 107 6.62 -0.07 7.10
CA SER A 107 6.19 0.33 5.76
C SER A 107 4.76 0.89 5.74
N MET A 108 3.83 0.27 6.48
CA MET A 108 2.44 0.77 6.58
C MET A 108 2.35 2.11 7.30
N ILE A 109 3.20 2.36 8.30
CA ILE A 109 3.29 3.67 8.97
C ILE A 109 3.85 4.73 7.99
N ILE A 110 4.95 4.42 7.30
CA ILE A 110 5.53 5.32 6.29
C ILE A 110 4.50 5.65 5.22
N SER A 111 3.81 4.64 4.67
CA SER A 111 2.78 4.86 3.65
C SER A 111 1.57 5.64 4.19
N THR A 112 1.29 5.58 5.49
CA THR A 112 0.24 6.40 6.12
C THR A 112 0.62 7.87 6.08
N VAL A 113 1.84 8.22 6.46
CA VAL A 113 2.36 9.60 6.34
C VAL A 113 2.40 10.03 4.87
N CYS A 114 2.87 9.16 4.00
CA CYS A 114 2.99 9.38 2.56
C CYS A 114 1.63 9.79 1.95
N PHE A 115 0.59 8.99 2.15
CA PHE A 115 -0.73 9.25 1.56
C PHE A 115 -1.51 10.37 2.27
N TRP A 116 -1.11 10.79 3.46
CA TRP A 116 -1.63 12.00 4.10
C TRP A 116 -1.17 13.27 3.40
N VAL A 117 0.04 13.26 2.83
CA VAL A 117 0.61 14.39 2.09
C VAL A 117 -0.11 14.56 0.75
N THR A 118 -0.55 15.78 0.44
CA THR A 118 -1.34 16.07 -0.78
C THR A 118 -0.51 16.31 -2.04
N ASN A 119 0.79 16.57 -1.90
CA ASN A 119 1.68 16.82 -3.03
C ASN A 119 2.18 15.50 -3.64
N PRO A 120 1.84 15.17 -4.90
CA PRO A 120 2.23 13.92 -5.53
C PRO A 120 3.75 13.65 -5.58
N LYS A 121 4.56 14.70 -5.74
CA LYS A 121 6.02 14.59 -5.70
C LYS A 121 6.51 14.08 -4.34
N LYS A 122 5.99 14.66 -3.24
CA LYS A 122 6.31 14.20 -1.89
C LYS A 122 5.78 12.80 -1.62
N VAL A 123 4.60 12.44 -2.15
CA VAL A 123 4.05 11.07 -2.06
C VAL A 123 5.03 10.07 -2.65
N ARG A 124 5.53 10.30 -3.87
CA ARG A 124 6.51 9.41 -4.52
C ARG A 124 7.82 9.34 -3.74
N LEU A 125 8.36 10.48 -3.30
CA LEU A 125 9.60 10.52 -2.52
C LEU A 125 9.50 9.73 -1.20
N LEU A 126 8.42 9.93 -0.45
CA LEU A 126 8.18 9.24 0.82
C LEU A 126 7.89 7.75 0.63
N MET A 127 7.41 7.33 -0.54
CA MET A 127 7.13 5.92 -0.84
C MET A 127 8.41 5.10 -1.15
N LEU A 128 9.51 5.76 -1.52
CA LEU A 128 10.77 5.07 -1.85
C LEU A 128 11.27 4.11 -0.74
N PRO A 129 11.25 4.45 0.56
CA PRO A 129 11.67 3.53 1.61
C PRO A 129 10.62 2.47 1.97
N ALA A 130 9.35 2.64 1.60
CA ALA A 130 8.29 1.73 1.99
C ALA A 130 8.32 0.40 1.23
N SER A 131 8.50 0.43 -0.10
CA SER A 131 8.57 -0.79 -0.92
C SER A 131 9.76 -1.69 -0.59
N PRO A 132 11.00 -1.19 -0.37
CA PRO A 132 12.12 -2.03 0.06
C PRO A 132 11.86 -2.80 1.36
N LEU A 133 11.14 -2.23 2.32
CA LEU A 133 10.77 -2.92 3.56
C LEU A 133 9.86 -4.13 3.26
N TRP A 134 8.85 -3.96 2.41
CA TRP A 134 8.03 -5.06 1.94
C TRP A 134 8.82 -6.08 1.12
N MET A 135 9.77 -5.63 0.29
CA MET A 135 10.64 -6.54 -0.48
C MET A 135 11.44 -7.44 0.44
N VAL A 136 12.04 -6.89 1.51
CA VAL A 136 12.80 -7.67 2.51
C VAL A 136 11.88 -8.69 3.20
N TYR A 137 10.69 -8.28 3.65
CA TYR A 137 9.71 -9.18 4.24
C TYR A 137 9.34 -10.33 3.29
N ASN A 138 9.01 -10.02 2.05
CA ASN A 138 8.64 -11.01 1.04
C ASN A 138 9.78 -11.97 0.70
N LEU A 139 11.03 -11.46 0.64
CA LEU A 139 12.21 -12.27 0.35
C LEU A 139 12.47 -13.30 1.47
N ILE A 140 12.41 -12.86 2.74
CA ILE A 140 12.60 -13.74 3.90
C ILE A 140 11.51 -14.83 3.93
N ASN A 141 10.26 -14.46 3.63
CA ASN A 141 9.14 -15.39 3.57
C ASN A 141 9.05 -16.19 2.25
N LYS A 142 10.08 -16.09 1.38
CA LYS A 142 10.15 -16.77 0.08
C LYS A 142 8.93 -16.48 -0.83
N SER A 143 8.31 -15.31 -0.67
CA SER A 143 7.18 -14.85 -1.47
C SER A 143 7.68 -14.16 -2.74
N ILE A 144 7.96 -14.94 -3.79
CA ILE A 144 8.45 -14.41 -5.07
C ILE A 144 7.44 -13.42 -5.67
N GLY A 145 6.15 -13.76 -5.64
CA GLY A 145 5.08 -12.88 -6.15
C GLY A 145 5.04 -11.55 -5.42
N GLY A 146 5.11 -11.54 -4.08
CA GLY A 146 5.16 -10.33 -3.29
C GLY A 146 6.41 -9.49 -3.58
N PHE A 147 7.58 -10.12 -3.69
CA PHE A 147 8.82 -9.44 -4.06
C PHE A 147 8.74 -8.77 -5.44
N LEU A 148 8.21 -9.48 -6.44
CA LEU A 148 7.99 -8.93 -7.78
C LEU A 148 7.00 -7.77 -7.77
N THR A 149 5.92 -7.88 -6.99
CA THR A 149 4.93 -6.80 -6.84
C THR A 149 5.59 -5.52 -6.35
N GLU A 150 6.38 -5.60 -5.28
CA GLU A 150 7.08 -4.44 -4.73
C GLU A 150 8.14 -3.88 -5.69
N THR A 151 8.79 -4.75 -6.45
CA THR A 151 9.73 -4.33 -7.51
C THR A 151 9.01 -3.50 -8.57
N PHE A 152 7.85 -3.94 -9.07
CA PHE A 152 7.07 -3.18 -10.04
C PHE A 152 6.54 -1.86 -9.46
N VAL A 153 6.09 -1.86 -8.20
CA VAL A 153 5.66 -0.63 -7.51
C VAL A 153 6.81 0.35 -7.38
N LEU A 154 8.00 -0.10 -6.94
CA LEU A 154 9.18 0.75 -6.82
C LEU A 154 9.61 1.32 -8.18
N CYS A 155 9.64 0.50 -9.22
CA CYS A 155 9.89 0.97 -10.59
C CYS A 155 8.87 2.03 -11.02
N SER A 156 7.59 1.83 -10.72
CA SER A 156 6.53 2.80 -11.04
C SER A 156 6.71 4.12 -10.29
N VAL A 157 7.12 4.09 -9.03
CA VAL A 157 7.45 5.30 -8.25
C VAL A 157 8.60 6.06 -8.93
N ILE A 158 9.69 5.37 -9.28
CA ILE A 158 10.87 5.98 -9.93
C ILE A 158 10.50 6.57 -11.29
N ILE A 159 9.76 5.82 -12.13
CA ILE A 159 9.29 6.31 -13.43
C ILE A 159 8.39 7.54 -13.25
N GLY A 160 7.48 7.52 -12.27
CA GLY A 160 6.63 8.65 -11.94
C GLY A 160 7.43 9.90 -11.52
N MET A 161 8.51 9.71 -10.74
CA MET A 161 9.43 10.79 -10.37
C MET A 161 10.15 11.36 -11.60
N ILE A 162 10.68 10.51 -12.48
CA ILE A 162 11.35 10.96 -13.71
C ILE A 162 10.39 11.72 -14.61
N ARG A 163 9.16 11.21 -14.75
CA ARG A 163 8.15 11.75 -15.68
C ARG A 163 7.57 13.08 -15.21
N PHE A 164 7.31 13.25 -13.92
CA PHE A 164 6.55 14.37 -13.40
C PHE A 164 7.39 15.34 -12.53
N ASP A 165 8.45 14.87 -11.86
CA ASP A 165 9.11 15.63 -10.80
C ASP A 165 10.42 16.29 -11.27
N ARG A 166 10.98 15.85 -12.42
CA ARG A 166 12.19 16.45 -13.01
C ARG A 166 11.94 17.77 -13.74
N LYS A 167 10.68 18.06 -14.09
CA LYS A 167 10.31 19.24 -14.87
C LYS A 167 9.75 20.38 -14.00
N ALA A 168 9.82 20.27 -12.68
CA ALA A 168 9.33 21.27 -11.73
C ALA A 168 10.46 21.95 -10.98
#